data_41255ee600ade83d94423028b19c472d
#
_entry.id   41255ee600ade83d94423028b19c472d
#
_cell.length_a   1.000
_cell.length_b   1.000
_cell.length_c   1.000
_cell.angle_alpha   90.00
_cell.angle_beta   90.00
_cell.angle_gamma   90.00
#
_symmetry.space_group_name_H-M   'P 1'
#
loop_
_entity.id
_entity.type
_entity.pdbx_description
1 polymer ?
#
loop_
_entity_poly.entity_id
_entity_poly.type
_entity_poly.pdbx_seq_one_letter_code
_entity_poly.pdbx_strand_id
1 'polypeptide(L)'
;MPVASKGKQSLLNGAIILAVSTVVVHLIGMLYKIPLTALIGEVGRGYFNAAYDIYTPLYAVSMAGLPVAVSKLVSQNVALHRYRDAKMIFRVAFRLFVITGILGTGLLLLLSYPYSVLIDNPKSLLCIIVIAPSILFCCLMSAYRGYYEGMSNMVPTAISQVIEALGKLVLGLLFAFLIMKFGMAEFHAGRAVFGVQAATEAEALSAIYPYTAAGAIGGVTLGTLIGYIFLFIRHRAIGDRITREQLVNAPKPAGSISIAKTLIAVAVPIVLSSLILNITNLIDAVTIQNRLAYAIEKAPDVVRGMYEQSLTVSQTLDGDIAKYLYGVYGTVLDFKNLVPTITMTLGVSAIPAMSAAWATQNKRKIKVSVESVLRVTMLISLPAGFGMALLSTQILTLVYGGTRPSLVPIASEMLFIYGLFVFLMSVSTPITNMLQAIGRSDVPVKAMIAGAIVKLISNFILIGNPSVNVKGAPIGSILCYAVIVGYELFVLLRQTRLRPDFVSVFIKPFVCAVLCAAAAWAVSGLLYRALAGMMGMMMANAVATVAAIVVAVLVYVIFLLLFRGLSKDDILMLPKGEKIAKTLEKYHLIG
;
A
#
# COMPACT_ATOMS: atom_id res chain seq x y z
N MET A 1 7.45 -49.48 -5.33
CA MET A 1 6.40 -48.46 -5.27
C MET A 1 7.00 -47.19 -4.71
N PRO A 2 7.02 -46.06 -5.42
CA PRO A 2 7.53 -44.84 -4.89
C PRO A 2 6.53 -44.31 -3.86
N VAL A 3 7.01 -44.13 -2.62
CA VAL A 3 6.29 -43.46 -1.54
C VAL A 3 5.97 -42.04 -1.98
N ALA A 4 4.70 -41.78 -2.24
CA ALA A 4 4.20 -40.45 -2.57
C ALA A 4 4.62 -39.48 -1.45
N SER A 5 5.44 -38.50 -1.77
CA SER A 5 5.87 -37.43 -0.86
C SER A 5 4.67 -36.60 -0.43
N LYS A 6 3.97 -37.00 0.61
CA LYS A 6 3.00 -36.17 1.32
C LYS A 6 3.74 -34.95 1.90
N GLY A 7 3.80 -33.81 1.19
CA GLY A 7 4.28 -32.60 1.82
C GLY A 7 4.87 -31.46 0.95
N LYS A 8 5.07 -31.62 -0.34
CA LYS A 8 5.39 -30.47 -1.20
C LYS A 8 4.09 -29.82 -1.67
N GLN A 9 3.81 -28.62 -1.15
CA GLN A 9 2.78 -27.75 -1.71
C GLN A 9 3.12 -27.49 -3.18
N SER A 10 2.17 -27.65 -4.10
CA SER A 10 2.43 -27.23 -5.47
C SER A 10 2.73 -25.72 -5.46
N LEU A 11 3.69 -25.26 -6.25
CA LEU A 11 4.04 -23.83 -6.34
C LEU A 11 2.81 -22.94 -6.55
N LEU A 12 1.86 -23.43 -7.35
CA LEU A 12 0.60 -22.73 -7.61
C LEU A 12 -0.27 -22.59 -6.34
N ASN A 13 -0.42 -23.67 -5.57
CA ASN A 13 -1.20 -23.63 -4.32
C ASN A 13 -0.54 -22.71 -3.28
N GLY A 14 0.80 -22.69 -3.22
CA GLY A 14 1.54 -21.79 -2.35
C GLY A 14 1.32 -20.31 -2.72
N ALA A 15 1.41 -19.99 -4.00
CA ALA A 15 1.16 -18.63 -4.51
C ALA A 15 -0.29 -18.18 -4.24
N ILE A 16 -1.27 -19.06 -4.43
CA ILE A 16 -2.68 -18.75 -4.13
C ILE A 16 -2.87 -18.45 -2.63
N ILE A 17 -2.27 -19.23 -1.74
CA ILE A 17 -2.36 -19.02 -0.29
C ILE A 17 -1.80 -17.65 0.10
N LEU A 18 -0.63 -17.28 -0.44
CA LEU A 18 -0.06 -15.95 -0.19
C LEU A 18 -0.92 -14.83 -0.77
N ALA A 19 -1.44 -14.99 -1.99
CA ALA A 19 -2.31 -14.00 -2.61
C ALA A 19 -3.59 -13.78 -1.78
N VAL A 20 -4.24 -14.86 -1.35
CA VAL A 20 -5.45 -14.78 -0.51
C VAL A 20 -5.11 -14.13 0.84
N SER A 21 -4.02 -14.52 1.50
CA SER A 21 -3.63 -13.89 2.77
C SER A 21 -3.33 -12.41 2.60
N THR A 22 -2.69 -12.00 1.52
CA THR A 22 -2.41 -10.60 1.21
C THR A 22 -3.71 -9.80 1.04
N VAL A 23 -4.69 -10.32 0.32
CA VAL A 23 -6.02 -9.69 0.19
C VAL A 23 -6.70 -9.55 1.55
N VAL A 24 -6.70 -10.61 2.37
CA VAL A 24 -7.27 -10.58 3.73
C VAL A 24 -6.58 -9.53 4.59
N VAL A 25 -5.26 -9.45 4.57
CA VAL A 25 -4.48 -8.44 5.31
C VAL A 25 -4.83 -7.02 4.88
N HIS A 26 -4.98 -6.77 3.57
CA HIS A 26 -5.40 -5.45 3.07
C HIS A 26 -6.83 -5.09 3.52
N LEU A 27 -7.76 -6.05 3.51
CA LEU A 27 -9.12 -5.84 4.03
C LEU A 27 -9.12 -5.52 5.53
N ILE A 28 -8.35 -6.25 6.33
CA ILE A 28 -8.16 -5.96 7.76
C ILE A 28 -7.56 -4.57 7.96
N GLY A 29 -6.55 -4.21 7.16
CA GLY A 29 -5.93 -2.89 7.21
C GLY A 29 -6.90 -1.74 6.90
N MET A 30 -7.80 -1.95 5.96
CA MET A 30 -8.86 -1.00 5.60
C MET A 30 -9.89 -0.87 6.73
N LEU A 31 -10.36 -2.00 7.27
CA LEU A 31 -11.28 -2.05 8.42
C LEU A 31 -10.66 -1.41 9.67
N TYR A 32 -9.34 -1.49 9.84
CA TYR A 32 -8.63 -0.82 10.93
C TYR A 32 -8.66 0.71 10.81
N LYS A 33 -8.46 1.24 9.59
CA LYS A 33 -8.24 2.66 9.37
C LYS A 33 -9.50 3.52 9.57
N ILE A 34 -10.67 2.97 9.31
CA ILE A 34 -11.95 3.68 9.46
C ILE A 34 -12.22 4.01 10.94
N PRO A 35 -12.34 3.02 11.87
CA PRO A 35 -12.56 3.33 13.29
C PRO A 35 -11.35 4.01 13.92
N LEU A 36 -10.13 3.78 13.41
CA LEU A 36 -8.96 4.50 13.88
C LEU A 36 -9.12 6.01 13.68
N THR A 37 -9.48 6.46 12.47
CA THR A 37 -9.67 7.88 12.18
C THR A 37 -10.79 8.49 13.04
N ALA A 38 -11.84 7.72 13.32
CA ALA A 38 -12.89 8.15 14.24
C ALA A 38 -12.39 8.37 15.68
N LEU A 39 -11.45 7.54 16.14
CA LEU A 39 -10.89 7.62 17.50
C LEU A 39 -9.83 8.71 17.65
N ILE A 40 -8.86 8.78 16.72
CA ILE A 40 -7.70 9.68 16.88
C ILE A 40 -7.89 11.04 16.22
N GLY A 41 -8.97 11.23 15.47
CA GLY A 41 -9.22 12.45 14.71
C GLY A 41 -8.21 12.68 13.56
N GLU A 42 -8.42 13.75 12.83
CA GLU A 42 -7.57 14.13 11.71
C GLU A 42 -6.18 14.57 12.19
N VAL A 43 -6.13 15.30 13.30
CA VAL A 43 -4.85 15.73 13.92
C VAL A 43 -4.03 14.53 14.39
N GLY A 44 -4.66 13.61 15.12
CA GLY A 44 -4.00 12.35 15.52
C GLY A 44 -3.61 11.49 14.34
N ARG A 45 -4.38 11.52 13.24
CA ARG A 45 -4.02 10.87 11.99
C ARG A 45 -2.76 11.49 11.37
N GLY A 46 -2.57 12.81 11.48
CA GLY A 46 -1.35 13.49 11.10
C GLY A 46 -0.11 12.98 11.84
N TYR A 47 -0.21 12.78 13.17
CA TYR A 47 0.89 12.20 13.97
C TYR A 47 1.17 10.74 13.60
N PHE A 48 0.10 9.96 13.39
CA PHE A 48 0.20 8.57 12.96
C PHE A 48 0.90 8.45 11.61
N ASN A 49 0.52 9.23 10.61
CA ASN A 49 1.11 9.23 9.28
C ASN A 49 2.57 9.64 9.33
N ALA A 50 2.93 10.71 10.06
CA ALA A 50 4.30 11.18 10.21
C ALA A 50 5.25 10.06 10.72
N ALA A 51 4.77 9.24 11.67
CA ALA A 51 5.55 8.08 12.13
C ALA A 51 5.72 7.00 11.05
N TYR A 52 4.67 6.73 10.27
CA TYR A 52 4.76 5.76 9.17
C TYR A 52 5.66 6.22 8.02
N ASP A 53 5.73 7.52 7.76
CA ASP A 53 6.50 8.07 6.64
C ASP A 53 8.02 7.89 6.83
N ILE A 54 8.53 8.04 8.04
CA ILE A 54 9.93 7.74 8.36
C ILE A 54 10.16 6.23 8.56
N TYR A 55 9.17 5.53 9.13
CA TYR A 55 9.27 4.10 9.39
C TYR A 55 9.33 3.29 8.10
N THR A 56 8.48 3.58 7.09
CA THR A 56 8.33 2.76 5.89
C THR A 56 9.62 2.63 5.05
N PRO A 57 10.41 3.69 4.78
CA PRO A 57 11.71 3.56 4.12
C PRO A 57 12.71 2.71 4.91
N LEU A 58 12.82 2.93 6.22
CA LEU A 58 13.75 2.17 7.06
C LEU A 58 13.34 0.70 7.20
N TYR A 59 12.04 0.43 7.29
CA TYR A 59 11.47 -0.91 7.21
C TYR A 59 11.82 -1.60 5.88
N ALA A 60 11.68 -0.89 4.75
CA ALA A 60 12.00 -1.43 3.43
C ALA A 60 13.48 -1.78 3.31
N VAL A 61 14.39 -0.95 3.82
CA VAL A 61 15.84 -1.25 3.88
C VAL A 61 16.08 -2.53 4.68
N SER A 62 15.46 -2.62 5.84
CA SER A 62 15.68 -3.72 6.78
C SER A 62 15.08 -5.05 6.31
N MET A 63 14.05 -5.01 5.46
CA MET A 63 13.17 -6.15 5.17
C MET A 63 13.15 -6.60 3.70
N ALA A 64 13.38 -5.72 2.73
CA ALA A 64 13.02 -6.04 1.34
C ALA A 64 13.91 -7.12 0.69
N GLY A 65 15.21 -7.07 0.89
CA GLY A 65 16.15 -7.91 0.16
C GLY A 65 16.48 -9.25 0.82
N LEU A 66 16.64 -9.25 2.13
CA LEU A 66 17.10 -10.44 2.86
C LEU A 66 16.10 -11.62 2.82
N PRO A 67 14.77 -11.46 3.00
CA PRO A 67 13.83 -12.58 2.92
C PRO A 67 13.85 -13.27 1.55
N VAL A 68 13.93 -12.48 0.48
CA VAL A 68 14.00 -12.99 -0.90
C VAL A 68 15.32 -13.75 -1.12
N ALA A 69 16.43 -13.22 -0.62
CA ALA A 69 17.74 -13.89 -0.68
C ALA A 69 17.72 -15.22 0.08
N VAL A 70 17.13 -15.25 1.28
CA VAL A 70 16.99 -16.47 2.09
C VAL A 70 16.14 -17.49 1.35
N SER A 71 14.95 -17.10 0.87
CA SER A 71 14.04 -17.98 0.14
C SER A 71 14.72 -18.58 -1.10
N LYS A 72 15.43 -17.77 -1.88
CA LYS A 72 16.18 -18.22 -3.06
C LYS A 72 17.26 -19.24 -2.69
N LEU A 73 18.15 -18.91 -1.75
CA LEU A 73 19.27 -19.79 -1.40
C LEU A 73 18.80 -21.09 -0.71
N VAL A 74 17.77 -21.01 0.15
CA VAL A 74 17.18 -22.20 0.78
C VAL A 74 16.56 -23.10 -0.28
N SER A 75 15.77 -22.56 -1.20
CA SER A 75 15.13 -23.32 -2.27
C SER A 75 16.14 -24.01 -3.18
N GLN A 76 17.22 -23.32 -3.56
CA GLN A 76 18.31 -23.89 -4.35
C GLN A 76 19.00 -25.06 -3.61
N ASN A 77 19.34 -24.89 -2.34
CA ASN A 77 20.03 -25.93 -1.57
C ASN A 77 19.12 -27.13 -1.26
N VAL A 78 17.82 -26.91 -1.04
CA VAL A 78 16.83 -28.00 -0.87
C VAL A 78 16.68 -28.79 -2.18
N ALA A 79 16.65 -28.13 -3.34
CA ALA A 79 16.58 -28.79 -4.64
C ALA A 79 17.82 -29.65 -4.92
N LEU A 80 18.99 -29.26 -4.40
CA LEU A 80 20.25 -30.00 -4.48
C LEU A 80 20.45 -31.01 -3.34
N HIS A 81 19.42 -31.28 -2.51
CA HIS A 81 19.48 -32.15 -1.34
C HIS A 81 20.52 -31.73 -0.29
N ARG A 82 20.95 -30.46 -0.29
CA ARG A 82 21.92 -29.89 0.67
C ARG A 82 21.20 -29.33 1.90
N TYR A 83 20.52 -30.18 2.65
CA TYR A 83 19.67 -29.78 3.79
C TYR A 83 20.46 -29.16 4.95
N ARG A 84 21.75 -29.53 5.16
CA ARG A 84 22.63 -28.90 6.16
C ARG A 84 22.91 -27.43 5.81
N ASP A 85 23.10 -27.12 4.52
CA ASP A 85 23.26 -25.74 4.06
C ASP A 85 21.98 -24.94 4.26
N ALA A 86 20.80 -25.51 3.95
CA ALA A 86 19.52 -24.83 4.18
C ALA A 86 19.35 -24.41 5.65
N LYS A 87 19.67 -25.30 6.61
CA LYS A 87 19.68 -24.96 8.05
C LYS A 87 20.75 -23.93 8.43
N MET A 88 21.93 -23.99 7.79
CA MET A 88 22.99 -23.02 8.04
C MET A 88 22.60 -21.66 7.50
N ILE A 89 22.00 -21.59 6.30
CA ILE A 89 21.47 -20.35 5.71
C ILE A 89 20.47 -19.70 6.68
N PHE A 90 19.53 -20.48 7.25
CA PHE A 90 18.60 -19.94 8.24
C PHE A 90 19.29 -19.35 9.46
N ARG A 91 20.28 -20.05 10.03
CA ARG A 91 21.02 -19.56 11.21
C ARG A 91 21.80 -18.28 10.90
N VAL A 92 22.48 -18.24 9.77
CA VAL A 92 23.24 -17.05 9.33
C VAL A 92 22.28 -15.89 9.04
N ALA A 93 21.21 -16.14 8.31
CA ALA A 93 20.17 -15.15 8.01
C ALA A 93 19.54 -14.59 9.30
N PHE A 94 19.19 -15.44 10.26
CA PHE A 94 18.61 -15.00 11.52
C PHE A 94 19.55 -14.03 12.27
N ARG A 95 20.86 -14.33 12.31
CA ARG A 95 21.85 -13.41 12.91
C ARG A 95 21.94 -12.09 12.14
N LEU A 96 21.93 -12.12 10.81
CA LEU A 96 21.91 -10.91 9.99
C LEU A 96 20.65 -10.09 10.26
N PHE A 97 19.48 -10.72 10.35
CA PHE A 97 18.23 -10.03 10.66
C PHE A 97 18.19 -9.43 12.08
N VAL A 98 18.82 -10.09 13.07
CA VAL A 98 19.00 -9.48 14.41
C VAL A 98 19.83 -8.21 14.30
N ILE A 99 20.96 -8.27 13.60
CA ILE A 99 21.86 -7.11 13.44
C ILE A 99 21.15 -5.98 12.67
N THR A 100 20.55 -6.27 11.51
CA THR A 100 19.86 -5.25 10.72
C THR A 100 18.63 -4.70 11.44
N GLY A 101 17.91 -5.52 12.21
CA GLY A 101 16.77 -5.11 13.01
C GLY A 101 17.17 -4.18 14.17
N ILE A 102 18.26 -4.49 14.89
CA ILE A 102 18.79 -3.62 15.94
C ILE A 102 19.29 -2.31 15.35
N LEU A 103 20.06 -2.37 14.25
CA LEU A 103 20.57 -1.18 13.58
C LEU A 103 19.45 -0.32 13.02
N GLY A 104 18.43 -0.92 12.38
CA GLY A 104 17.28 -0.21 11.85
C GLY A 104 16.44 0.45 12.95
N THR A 105 16.18 -0.25 14.06
CA THR A 105 15.50 0.29 15.23
C THR A 105 16.32 1.43 15.85
N GLY A 106 17.62 1.23 16.05
CA GLY A 106 18.52 2.24 16.60
C GLY A 106 18.60 3.49 15.71
N LEU A 107 18.69 3.29 14.39
CA LEU A 107 18.69 4.40 13.43
C LEU A 107 17.37 5.17 13.45
N LEU A 108 16.22 4.49 13.51
CA LEU A 108 14.92 5.16 13.61
C LEU A 108 14.81 5.96 14.91
N LEU A 109 15.26 5.41 16.04
CA LEU A 109 15.29 6.13 17.32
C LEU A 109 16.23 7.35 17.27
N LEU A 110 17.39 7.21 16.66
CA LEU A 110 18.33 8.32 16.49
C LEU A 110 17.76 9.44 15.62
N LEU A 111 17.08 9.07 14.53
CA LEU A 111 16.49 10.02 13.60
C LEU A 111 15.12 10.55 14.06
N SER A 112 14.52 10.02 15.10
CA SER A 112 13.16 10.35 15.54
C SER A 112 12.99 11.84 15.89
N TYR A 113 13.90 12.38 16.71
CA TYR A 113 13.85 13.80 17.10
C TYR A 113 14.23 14.74 15.94
N PRO A 114 15.38 14.58 15.23
CA PRO A 114 15.69 15.41 14.07
C PRO A 114 14.59 15.42 13.01
N TYR A 115 13.98 14.27 12.75
CA TYR A 115 12.90 14.16 11.78
C TYR A 115 11.62 14.89 12.26
N SER A 116 11.23 14.73 13.53
CA SER A 116 10.03 15.40 14.06
C SER A 116 10.14 16.93 14.01
N VAL A 117 11.35 17.46 14.20
CA VAL A 117 11.65 18.90 14.04
C VAL A 117 11.65 19.28 12.55
N LEU A 118 12.27 18.47 11.69
CA LEU A 118 12.34 18.73 10.25
C LEU A 118 10.96 18.86 9.60
N ILE A 119 9.98 18.07 10.06
CA ILE A 119 8.60 18.10 9.54
C ILE A 119 7.70 19.08 10.28
N ASP A 120 8.25 19.94 11.16
CA ASP A 120 7.49 20.84 12.03
C ASP A 120 6.36 20.14 12.81
N ASN A 121 6.65 18.94 13.33
CA ASN A 121 5.67 18.11 14.02
C ASN A 121 6.25 17.39 15.26
N PRO A 122 6.71 18.13 16.30
CA PRO A 122 7.37 17.54 17.46
C PRO A 122 6.46 16.61 18.27
N LYS A 123 5.13 16.79 18.24
CA LYS A 123 4.18 15.90 18.92
C LYS A 123 4.11 14.49 18.30
N SER A 124 4.62 14.30 17.05
CA SER A 124 4.72 12.98 16.41
C SER A 124 5.86 12.11 16.98
N LEU A 125 6.78 12.69 17.75
CA LEU A 125 7.96 11.99 18.31
C LEU A 125 7.58 10.71 19.06
N LEU A 126 6.54 10.79 19.91
CA LEU A 126 6.07 9.63 20.69
C LEU A 126 5.63 8.47 19.75
N CYS A 127 4.92 8.81 18.68
CA CYS A 127 4.50 7.83 17.67
C CYS A 127 5.71 7.15 17.01
N ILE A 128 6.76 7.91 16.67
CA ILE A 128 7.97 7.41 16.04
C ILE A 128 8.76 6.48 17.00
N ILE A 129 8.86 6.85 18.26
CA ILE A 129 9.53 6.02 19.27
C ILE A 129 8.79 4.69 19.46
N VAL A 130 7.46 4.72 19.54
CA VAL A 130 6.64 3.52 19.77
C VAL A 130 6.65 2.57 18.58
N ILE A 131 6.79 3.06 17.32
CA ILE A 131 6.87 2.18 16.14
C ILE A 131 8.27 1.58 15.95
N ALA A 132 9.32 2.19 16.48
CA ALA A 132 10.70 1.80 16.19
C ALA A 132 11.00 0.32 16.48
N PRO A 133 10.59 -0.29 17.62
CA PRO A 133 10.86 -1.70 17.89
C PRO A 133 10.22 -2.67 16.89
N SER A 134 9.18 -2.23 16.16
CA SER A 134 8.54 -3.07 15.16
C SER A 134 9.49 -3.48 14.03
N ILE A 135 10.51 -2.66 13.70
CA ILE A 135 11.54 -3.00 12.70
C ILE A 135 12.29 -4.29 13.13
N LEU A 136 12.69 -4.37 14.40
CA LEU A 136 13.38 -5.56 14.91
C LEU A 136 12.48 -6.79 14.81
N PHE A 137 11.22 -6.70 15.27
CA PHE A 137 10.29 -7.84 15.24
C PHE A 137 9.94 -8.26 13.81
N CYS A 138 9.78 -7.31 12.89
CA CYS A 138 9.61 -7.58 11.47
C CYS A 138 10.82 -8.30 10.86
N CYS A 139 12.03 -7.85 11.16
CA CYS A 139 13.27 -8.52 10.72
C CYS A 139 13.32 -9.97 11.20
N LEU A 140 13.08 -10.21 12.50
CA LEU A 140 13.06 -11.54 13.07
C LEU A 140 12.01 -12.45 12.43
N MET A 141 10.82 -11.94 12.22
CA MET A 141 9.72 -12.62 11.55
C MET A 141 10.08 -13.00 10.11
N SER A 142 10.77 -12.12 9.40
CA SER A 142 11.17 -12.31 8.00
C SER A 142 12.24 -13.37 7.80
N ALA A 143 13.07 -13.63 8.79
CA ALA A 143 13.98 -14.77 8.78
C ALA A 143 13.21 -16.09 8.65
N TYR A 144 12.13 -16.24 9.42
CA TYR A 144 11.26 -17.42 9.35
C TYR A 144 10.45 -17.48 8.06
N ARG A 145 9.85 -16.35 7.64
CA ARG A 145 9.09 -16.27 6.39
C ARG A 145 9.95 -16.68 5.21
N GLY A 146 11.12 -16.05 5.01
CA GLY A 146 12.03 -16.39 3.92
C GLY A 146 12.49 -17.85 3.94
N TYR A 147 12.74 -18.41 5.14
CA TYR A 147 13.10 -19.81 5.29
C TYR A 147 11.98 -20.75 4.87
N TYR A 148 10.75 -20.55 5.37
CA TYR A 148 9.61 -21.39 5.03
C TYR A 148 9.19 -21.28 3.56
N GLU A 149 9.25 -20.09 2.98
CA GLU A 149 9.02 -19.86 1.55
C GLU A 149 10.05 -20.60 0.70
N GLY A 150 11.33 -20.56 1.09
CA GLY A 150 12.39 -21.34 0.46
C GLY A 150 12.21 -22.85 0.58
N MET A 151 11.54 -23.31 1.63
CA MET A 151 11.12 -24.73 1.80
C MET A 151 9.83 -25.07 1.02
N SER A 152 9.31 -24.16 0.18
CA SER A 152 8.03 -24.28 -0.54
C SER A 152 6.84 -24.50 0.40
N ASN A 153 6.86 -23.91 1.60
CA ASN A 153 5.78 -23.97 2.59
C ASN A 153 5.31 -22.54 2.92
N MET A 154 4.29 -22.06 2.20
CA MET A 154 3.78 -20.69 2.31
C MET A 154 2.79 -20.49 3.48
N VAL A 155 2.30 -21.57 4.07
CA VAL A 155 1.27 -21.52 5.15
C VAL A 155 1.74 -20.70 6.38
N PRO A 156 2.97 -20.89 6.91
CA PRO A 156 3.42 -20.12 8.07
C PRO A 156 3.48 -18.62 7.80
N THR A 157 3.96 -18.23 6.61
CA THR A 157 3.99 -16.84 6.17
C THR A 157 2.58 -16.26 6.13
N ALA A 158 1.65 -16.94 5.45
CA ALA A 158 0.26 -16.49 5.31
C ALA A 158 -0.43 -16.29 6.67
N ILE A 159 -0.33 -17.29 7.57
CA ILE A 159 -0.95 -17.21 8.90
C ILE A 159 -0.31 -16.10 9.73
N SER A 160 1.02 -15.97 9.71
CA SER A 160 1.71 -14.90 10.47
C SER A 160 1.32 -13.50 9.99
N GLN A 161 1.08 -13.29 8.70
CA GLN A 161 0.59 -12.02 8.16
C GLN A 161 -0.81 -11.67 8.67
N VAL A 162 -1.70 -12.66 8.71
CA VAL A 162 -3.07 -12.47 9.23
C VAL A 162 -3.05 -12.20 10.73
N ILE A 163 -2.26 -12.95 11.51
CA ILE A 163 -2.10 -12.73 12.96
C ILE A 163 -1.56 -11.33 13.25
N GLU A 164 -0.53 -10.89 12.54
CA GLU A 164 0.04 -9.55 12.64
C GLU A 164 -1.04 -8.47 12.36
N ALA A 165 -1.82 -8.64 11.28
CA ALA A 165 -2.86 -7.69 10.91
C ALA A 165 -4.01 -7.65 11.93
N LEU A 166 -4.42 -8.81 12.45
CA LEU A 166 -5.43 -8.89 13.52
C LEU A 166 -4.91 -8.29 14.83
N GLY A 167 -3.65 -8.56 15.20
CA GLY A 167 -3.01 -7.95 16.35
C GLY A 167 -3.02 -6.42 16.27
N LYS A 168 -2.63 -5.87 15.10
CA LYS A 168 -2.70 -4.44 14.82
C LYS A 168 -4.13 -3.89 14.94
N LEU A 169 -5.12 -4.56 14.35
CA LEU A 169 -6.52 -4.15 14.39
C LEU A 169 -7.02 -4.10 15.84
N VAL A 170 -6.89 -5.22 16.57
CA VAL A 170 -7.48 -5.34 17.91
C VAL A 170 -6.74 -4.48 18.92
N LEU A 171 -5.42 -4.62 19.03
CA LEU A 171 -4.64 -3.90 20.03
C LEU A 171 -4.53 -2.41 19.72
N GLY A 172 -4.41 -2.04 18.43
CA GLY A 172 -4.33 -0.64 18.04
C GLY A 172 -5.61 0.13 18.34
N LEU A 173 -6.78 -0.44 18.03
CA LEU A 173 -8.06 0.18 18.38
C LEU A 173 -8.32 0.16 19.89
N LEU A 174 -7.97 -0.93 20.57
CA LEU A 174 -8.14 -1.04 22.02
C LEU A 174 -7.33 0.02 22.75
N PHE A 175 -6.04 0.17 22.45
CA PHE A 175 -5.20 1.16 23.12
C PHE A 175 -5.62 2.59 22.78
N ALA A 176 -5.94 2.86 21.51
CA ALA A 176 -6.46 4.17 21.13
C ALA A 176 -7.74 4.51 21.90
N PHE A 177 -8.68 3.55 22.00
CA PHE A 177 -9.93 3.73 22.73
C PHE A 177 -9.70 3.95 24.23
N LEU A 178 -8.85 3.15 24.87
CA LEU A 178 -8.56 3.27 26.30
C LEU A 178 -7.90 4.61 26.63
N ILE A 179 -6.91 5.05 25.83
CA ILE A 179 -6.22 6.34 26.06
C ILE A 179 -7.18 7.51 25.85
N MET A 180 -8.02 7.47 24.80
CA MET A 180 -9.04 8.49 24.57
C MET A 180 -10.03 8.57 25.73
N LYS A 181 -10.56 7.41 26.17
CA LYS A 181 -11.51 7.33 27.28
C LYS A 181 -10.90 7.84 28.58
N PHE A 182 -9.65 7.49 28.87
CA PHE A 182 -8.94 7.92 30.06
C PHE A 182 -8.68 9.44 30.06
N GLY A 183 -8.16 9.99 28.96
CA GLY A 183 -7.90 11.41 28.84
C GLY A 183 -9.17 12.27 28.91
N MET A 184 -10.27 11.83 28.30
CA MET A 184 -11.57 12.53 28.44
C MET A 184 -12.15 12.43 29.85
N ALA A 185 -11.94 11.31 30.56
CA ALA A 185 -12.35 11.18 31.97
C ALA A 185 -11.57 12.13 32.88
N GLU A 186 -10.26 12.34 32.63
CA GLU A 186 -9.48 13.36 33.38
C GLU A 186 -10.03 14.77 33.12
N PHE A 187 -10.35 15.11 31.87
CA PHE A 187 -10.95 16.40 31.52
C PHE A 187 -12.28 16.63 32.23
N HIS A 188 -13.20 15.67 32.15
CA HIS A 188 -14.50 15.78 32.82
C HIS A 188 -14.40 15.83 34.36
N ALA A 189 -13.33 15.27 34.95
CA ALA A 189 -13.03 15.37 36.36
C ALA A 189 -12.36 16.70 36.76
N GLY A 190 -12.15 17.62 35.81
CA GLY A 190 -11.46 18.91 36.06
C GLY A 190 -9.97 18.75 36.34
N ARG A 191 -9.35 17.63 35.98
CA ARG A 191 -7.93 17.34 36.15
C ARG A 191 -7.11 17.74 34.92
N ALA A 192 -5.81 17.91 35.12
CA ALA A 192 -4.89 18.11 34.00
C ALA A 192 -4.85 16.86 33.10
N VAL A 193 -5.15 17.03 31.82
CA VAL A 193 -5.15 15.98 30.83
C VAL A 193 -3.72 15.77 30.34
N PHE A 194 -3.10 14.64 30.71
CA PHE A 194 -1.68 14.36 30.43
C PHE A 194 -0.73 15.52 30.77
N GLY A 195 -1.01 16.22 31.87
CA GLY A 195 -0.21 17.35 32.37
C GLY A 195 -0.55 18.72 31.76
N VAL A 196 -1.57 18.82 30.91
CA VAL A 196 -2.07 20.07 30.32
C VAL A 196 -3.40 20.45 30.96
N GLN A 197 -3.50 21.67 31.51
CA GLN A 197 -4.77 22.23 31.97
C GLN A 197 -5.58 22.68 30.74
N ALA A 198 -6.64 21.96 30.43
CA ALA A 198 -7.51 22.28 29.30
C ALA A 198 -8.77 23.00 29.79
N ALA A 199 -9.04 24.18 29.26
CA ALA A 199 -10.25 24.95 29.54
C ALA A 199 -11.44 24.51 28.68
N THR A 200 -11.15 24.00 27.48
CA THR A 200 -12.14 23.56 26.50
C THR A 200 -11.91 22.10 26.09
N GLU A 201 -12.98 21.45 25.60
CA GLU A 201 -12.90 20.08 25.07
C GLU A 201 -11.92 19.99 23.89
N ALA A 202 -11.85 21.04 23.04
CA ALA A 202 -10.92 21.12 21.93
C ALA A 202 -9.45 21.11 22.39
N GLU A 203 -9.12 21.84 23.45
CA GLU A 203 -7.78 21.82 24.06
C GLU A 203 -7.47 20.46 24.69
N ALA A 204 -8.43 19.85 25.36
CA ALA A 204 -8.28 18.50 25.90
C ALA A 204 -8.00 17.47 24.79
N LEU A 205 -8.76 17.50 23.71
CA LEU A 205 -8.54 16.63 22.55
C LEU A 205 -7.17 16.86 21.89
N SER A 206 -6.74 18.12 21.76
CA SER A 206 -5.39 18.43 21.24
C SER A 206 -4.26 17.86 22.12
N ALA A 207 -4.46 17.80 23.43
CA ALA A 207 -3.53 17.17 24.36
C ALA A 207 -3.58 15.63 24.30
N ILE A 208 -4.75 15.03 24.06
CA ILE A 208 -4.96 13.58 24.02
C ILE A 208 -4.47 12.93 22.71
N TYR A 209 -4.65 13.58 21.57
CA TYR A 209 -4.39 12.98 20.25
C TYR A 209 -2.98 12.41 20.03
N PRO A 210 -1.88 13.03 20.49
CA PRO A 210 -0.54 12.44 20.36
C PRO A 210 -0.41 11.08 21.06
N TYR A 211 -0.99 10.95 22.24
CA TYR A 211 -0.97 9.71 23.03
C TYR A 211 -1.87 8.64 22.42
N THR A 212 -3.07 9.04 21.97
CA THR A 212 -4.00 8.12 21.32
C THR A 212 -3.44 7.56 20.02
N ALA A 213 -2.80 8.42 19.22
CA ALA A 213 -2.10 8.00 17.99
C ALA A 213 -0.92 7.06 18.31
N ALA A 214 -0.14 7.37 19.36
CA ALA A 214 0.94 6.49 19.80
C ALA A 214 0.41 5.15 20.33
N GLY A 215 -0.72 5.12 21.02
CA GLY A 215 -1.39 3.90 21.45
C GLY A 215 -1.82 3.03 20.26
N ALA A 216 -2.40 3.65 19.24
CA ALA A 216 -2.74 2.96 17.98
C ALA A 216 -1.50 2.32 17.32
N ILE A 217 -0.38 3.04 17.30
CA ILE A 217 0.91 2.55 16.79
C ILE A 217 1.48 1.45 17.69
N GLY A 218 1.28 1.53 19.00
CA GLY A 218 1.64 0.47 19.95
C GLY A 218 1.02 -0.87 19.58
N GLY A 219 -0.23 -0.84 19.09
CA GLY A 219 -0.89 -2.03 18.53
C GLY A 219 -0.19 -2.59 17.30
N VAL A 220 0.42 -1.75 16.45
CA VAL A 220 1.23 -2.21 15.31
C VAL A 220 2.47 -2.93 15.79
N THR A 221 3.21 -2.33 16.73
CA THR A 221 4.43 -2.91 17.30
C THR A 221 4.15 -4.24 18.00
N LEU A 222 3.08 -4.31 18.80
CA LEU A 222 2.68 -5.57 19.46
C LEU A 222 2.12 -6.59 18.49
N GLY A 223 1.41 -6.17 17.43
CA GLY A 223 0.96 -7.07 16.37
C GLY A 223 2.12 -7.77 15.66
N THR A 224 3.19 -7.02 15.36
CA THR A 224 4.41 -7.62 14.76
C THR A 224 5.12 -8.55 15.75
N LEU A 225 5.17 -8.21 17.04
CA LEU A 225 5.72 -9.07 18.08
C LEU A 225 4.94 -10.40 18.19
N ILE A 226 3.60 -10.33 18.19
CA ILE A 226 2.75 -11.53 18.23
C ILE A 226 2.96 -12.41 16.99
N GLY A 227 3.07 -11.79 15.80
CA GLY A 227 3.39 -12.50 14.55
C GLY A 227 4.74 -13.22 14.64
N TYR A 228 5.76 -12.58 15.21
CA TYR A 228 7.07 -13.20 15.47
C TYR A 228 6.98 -14.36 16.47
N ILE A 229 6.32 -14.16 17.61
CA ILE A 229 6.13 -15.18 18.64
C ILE A 229 5.42 -16.42 18.05
N PHE A 230 4.39 -16.21 17.23
CA PHE A 230 3.70 -17.31 16.53
C PHE A 230 4.67 -18.13 15.68
N LEU A 231 5.50 -17.48 14.85
CA LEU A 231 6.48 -18.18 14.00
C LEU A 231 7.57 -18.87 14.81
N PHE A 232 8.03 -18.26 15.89
CA PHE A 232 9.00 -18.83 16.80
C PHE A 232 8.47 -20.11 17.48
N ILE A 233 7.28 -20.04 18.09
CA ILE A 233 6.62 -21.18 18.75
C ILE A 233 6.37 -22.31 17.72
N ARG A 234 5.83 -21.96 16.56
CA ARG A 234 5.56 -22.91 15.49
C ARG A 234 6.84 -23.62 15.01
N HIS A 235 7.94 -22.87 14.86
CA HIS A 235 9.22 -23.42 14.45
C HIS A 235 9.78 -24.41 15.51
N ARG A 236 9.61 -24.09 16.79
CA ARG A 236 10.00 -24.96 17.90
C ARG A 236 9.12 -26.21 18.02
N ALA A 237 7.81 -26.07 17.86
CA ALA A 237 6.84 -27.16 18.06
C ALA A 237 6.75 -28.11 16.86
N ILE A 238 6.71 -27.58 15.63
CA ILE A 238 6.48 -28.38 14.41
C ILE A 238 7.79 -28.60 13.62
N GLY A 239 8.77 -27.70 13.78
CA GLY A 239 10.03 -27.73 13.05
C GLY A 239 9.91 -27.34 11.58
N ASP A 240 10.93 -27.69 10.83
CA ASP A 240 11.08 -27.41 9.40
C ASP A 240 10.77 -28.61 8.49
N ARG A 241 10.34 -29.72 9.05
CA ARG A 241 10.07 -30.99 8.37
C ARG A 241 11.28 -31.64 7.69
N ILE A 242 12.50 -31.18 7.95
CA ILE A 242 13.72 -31.85 7.51
C ILE A 242 13.99 -33.02 8.45
N THR A 243 14.00 -34.25 7.90
CA THR A 243 14.21 -35.47 8.69
C THR A 243 15.67 -35.62 9.11
N ARG A 244 15.91 -36.41 10.17
CA ARG A 244 17.27 -36.69 10.63
C ARG A 244 18.09 -37.43 9.56
N GLU A 245 17.44 -38.31 8.80
CA GLU A 245 18.05 -39.06 7.70
C GLU A 245 18.53 -38.10 6.58
N GLN A 246 17.71 -37.15 6.17
CA GLN A 246 18.07 -36.10 5.20
C GLN A 246 19.27 -35.28 5.66
N LEU A 247 19.38 -35.03 6.97
CA LEU A 247 20.53 -34.30 7.50
C LEU A 247 21.79 -35.15 7.53
N VAL A 248 21.69 -36.43 7.87
CA VAL A 248 22.86 -37.33 7.93
C VAL A 248 23.45 -37.50 6.52
N ASN A 249 22.61 -37.71 5.51
CA ASN A 249 23.03 -37.93 4.13
C ASN A 249 23.43 -36.64 3.38
N ALA A 250 23.18 -35.45 3.95
CA ALA A 250 23.55 -34.19 3.32
C ALA A 250 25.06 -33.91 3.48
N PRO A 251 25.72 -33.29 2.47
CA PRO A 251 27.12 -32.91 2.52
C PRO A 251 27.40 -31.90 3.65
N LYS A 252 28.69 -31.73 4.00
CA LYS A 252 29.08 -30.72 4.98
C LYS A 252 28.65 -29.32 4.50
N PRO A 253 28.13 -28.47 5.41
CA PRO A 253 27.66 -27.16 5.02
C PRO A 253 28.80 -26.22 4.64
N ALA A 254 28.53 -25.25 3.78
CA ALA A 254 29.45 -24.16 3.46
C ALA A 254 29.73 -23.28 4.69
N GLY A 255 30.84 -22.56 4.65
CA GLY A 255 31.24 -21.68 5.76
C GLY A 255 30.25 -20.54 5.98
N SER A 256 29.96 -20.19 7.23
CA SER A 256 28.99 -19.13 7.61
C SER A 256 29.30 -17.79 6.94
N ILE A 257 30.59 -17.42 6.80
CA ILE A 257 31.00 -16.15 6.18
C ILE A 257 30.70 -16.16 4.68
N SER A 258 30.92 -17.28 3.98
CA SER A 258 30.60 -17.42 2.57
C SER A 258 29.10 -17.29 2.33
N ILE A 259 28.28 -17.93 3.16
CA ILE A 259 26.81 -17.83 3.12
C ILE A 259 26.37 -16.38 3.38
N ALA A 260 26.95 -15.70 4.38
CA ALA A 260 26.62 -14.31 4.68
C ALA A 260 26.96 -13.38 3.51
N LYS A 261 28.12 -13.51 2.90
CA LYS A 261 28.52 -12.73 1.71
C LYS A 261 27.53 -12.93 0.56
N THR A 262 27.13 -14.18 0.31
CA THR A 262 26.17 -14.51 -0.76
C THR A 262 24.79 -13.92 -0.47
N LEU A 263 24.30 -14.01 0.79
CA LEU A 263 23.03 -13.41 1.21
C LEU A 263 23.04 -11.89 0.99
N ILE A 264 24.09 -11.21 1.42
CA ILE A 264 24.23 -9.75 1.27
C ILE A 264 24.31 -9.37 -0.22
N ALA A 265 25.11 -10.08 -1.01
CA ALA A 265 25.24 -9.81 -2.45
C ALA A 265 23.90 -9.93 -3.21
N VAL A 266 23.05 -10.87 -2.80
CA VAL A 266 21.70 -11.01 -3.40
C VAL A 266 20.72 -9.96 -2.84
N ALA A 267 20.82 -9.62 -1.55
CA ALA A 267 19.90 -8.71 -0.88
C ALA A 267 20.11 -7.24 -1.27
N VAL A 268 21.37 -6.77 -1.40
CA VAL A 268 21.67 -5.34 -1.62
C VAL A 268 20.99 -4.73 -2.84
N PRO A 269 20.99 -5.34 -4.04
CA PRO A 269 20.30 -4.79 -5.20
C PRO A 269 18.78 -4.64 -4.98
N ILE A 270 18.17 -5.59 -4.25
CA ILE A 270 16.73 -5.58 -3.95
C ILE A 270 16.41 -4.48 -2.94
N VAL A 271 17.25 -4.32 -1.92
CA VAL A 271 17.12 -3.23 -0.93
C VAL A 271 17.21 -1.87 -1.60
N LEU A 272 18.18 -1.65 -2.48
CA LEU A 272 18.34 -0.38 -3.20
C LEU A 272 17.11 -0.05 -4.05
N SER A 273 16.57 -1.04 -4.75
CA SER A 273 15.33 -0.84 -5.52
C SER A 273 14.14 -0.47 -4.63
N SER A 274 14.00 -1.11 -3.47
CA SER A 274 12.92 -0.83 -2.52
C SER A 274 13.04 0.54 -1.85
N LEU A 275 14.27 0.98 -1.58
CA LEU A 275 14.55 2.33 -1.04
C LEU A 275 14.02 3.42 -1.96
N ILE A 276 14.33 3.32 -3.25
CA ILE A 276 13.94 4.32 -4.23
C ILE A 276 12.42 4.45 -4.30
N LEU A 277 11.68 3.32 -4.22
CA LEU A 277 10.22 3.31 -4.17
C LEU A 277 9.66 4.12 -2.99
N ASN A 278 10.33 4.09 -1.84
CA ASN A 278 9.86 4.76 -0.62
C ASN A 278 10.32 6.22 -0.48
N ILE A 279 11.30 6.66 -1.26
CA ILE A 279 11.78 8.07 -1.25
C ILE A 279 10.65 9.04 -1.61
N THR A 280 9.75 8.69 -2.53
CA THR A 280 8.63 9.55 -2.92
C THR A 280 7.65 9.82 -1.78
N ASN A 281 7.46 8.86 -0.86
CA ASN A 281 6.63 9.05 0.34
C ASN A 281 7.33 9.96 1.35
N LEU A 282 8.64 9.81 1.51
CA LEU A 282 9.42 10.67 2.40
C LEU A 282 9.46 12.12 1.91
N ILE A 283 9.54 12.33 0.58
CA ILE A 283 9.42 13.66 -0.02
C ILE A 283 8.06 14.29 0.34
N ASP A 284 6.95 13.53 0.25
CA ASP A 284 5.64 14.03 0.67
C ASP A 284 5.64 14.41 2.15
N ALA A 285 6.11 13.53 3.03
CA ALA A 285 6.11 13.77 4.46
C ALA A 285 6.81 15.07 4.85
N VAL A 286 8.00 15.30 4.28
CA VAL A 286 8.80 16.50 4.57
C VAL A 286 8.24 17.74 3.87
N THR A 287 7.91 17.63 2.59
CA THR A 287 7.52 18.82 1.81
C THR A 287 6.11 19.29 2.13
N ILE A 288 5.15 18.38 2.34
CA ILE A 288 3.75 18.76 2.58
C ILE A 288 3.65 19.49 3.90
N GLN A 289 4.17 18.94 5.00
CA GLN A 289 4.04 19.55 6.32
C GLN A 289 4.74 20.92 6.37
N ASN A 290 6.00 21.01 5.92
CA ASN A 290 6.75 22.28 5.91
C ASN A 290 6.12 23.34 5.00
N ARG A 291 5.63 22.93 3.82
CA ARG A 291 5.03 23.91 2.90
C ARG A 291 3.62 24.32 3.30
N LEU A 292 2.87 23.46 3.98
CA LEU A 292 1.59 23.83 4.59
C LEU A 292 1.80 24.85 5.73
N ALA A 293 2.76 24.59 6.63
CA ALA A 293 3.09 25.54 7.68
C ALA A 293 3.46 26.91 7.11
N TYR A 294 4.34 26.94 6.08
CA TYR A 294 4.71 28.17 5.38
C TYR A 294 3.50 28.87 4.72
N ALA A 295 2.61 28.12 4.06
CA ALA A 295 1.43 28.71 3.41
C ALA A 295 0.46 29.32 4.43
N ILE A 296 0.29 28.69 5.57
CA ILE A 296 -0.54 29.17 6.70
C ILE A 296 0.08 30.43 7.31
N GLU A 297 1.41 30.45 7.55
CA GLU A 297 2.11 31.59 8.09
C GLU A 297 2.05 32.81 7.15
N LYS A 298 2.21 32.57 5.83
CA LYS A 298 2.21 33.62 4.80
C LYS A 298 0.85 34.28 4.60
N ALA A 299 -0.24 33.53 4.68
CA ALA A 299 -1.60 34.03 4.45
C ALA A 299 -2.63 33.27 5.30
N PRO A 300 -2.65 33.47 6.62
CA PRO A 300 -3.49 32.74 7.55
C PRO A 300 -4.98 32.87 7.23
N ASP A 301 -5.42 34.09 6.88
CA ASP A 301 -6.84 34.36 6.61
C ASP A 301 -7.34 33.65 5.35
N VAL A 302 -6.48 33.52 4.32
CA VAL A 302 -6.83 32.81 3.08
C VAL A 302 -7.00 31.33 3.35
N VAL A 303 -6.05 30.71 4.06
CA VAL A 303 -6.11 29.27 4.34
C VAL A 303 -7.25 28.96 5.32
N ARG A 304 -7.45 29.77 6.36
CA ARG A 304 -8.58 29.61 7.29
C ARG A 304 -9.92 29.77 6.58
N GLY A 305 -10.09 30.81 5.79
CA GLY A 305 -11.34 31.03 5.03
C GLY A 305 -11.68 29.91 4.08
N MET A 306 -10.68 29.27 3.43
CA MET A 306 -10.92 28.09 2.57
C MET A 306 -11.47 26.88 3.30
N TYR A 307 -11.14 26.70 4.58
CA TYR A 307 -11.49 25.52 5.37
C TYR A 307 -12.31 25.84 6.61
N GLU A 308 -12.82 27.06 6.76
CA GLU A 308 -13.51 27.57 7.94
C GLU A 308 -14.60 26.61 8.46
N GLN A 309 -15.48 26.14 7.57
CA GLN A 309 -16.54 25.21 7.93
C GLN A 309 -15.97 23.89 8.50
N SER A 310 -14.95 23.34 7.87
CA SER A 310 -14.31 22.08 8.29
C SER A 310 -13.55 22.27 9.61
N LEU A 311 -12.82 23.36 9.77
CA LEU A 311 -12.05 23.68 10.97
C LEU A 311 -12.97 23.94 12.17
N THR A 312 -14.08 24.64 11.96
CA THR A 312 -15.09 24.89 13.00
C THR A 312 -15.74 23.59 13.48
N VAL A 313 -16.16 22.72 12.53
CA VAL A 313 -16.78 21.42 12.85
C VAL A 313 -15.79 20.47 13.53
N SER A 314 -14.51 20.49 13.14
CA SER A 314 -13.47 19.65 13.76
C SER A 314 -12.94 20.18 15.08
N GLN A 315 -13.33 21.41 15.48
CA GLN A 315 -12.79 22.11 16.65
C GLN A 315 -11.26 22.17 16.66
N THR A 316 -10.64 22.32 15.47
CA THR A 316 -9.19 22.36 15.34
C THR A 316 -8.64 23.72 15.70
N LEU A 317 -7.74 23.75 16.68
CA LEU A 317 -7.08 24.96 17.13
C LEU A 317 -6.06 25.47 16.09
N ASP A 318 -5.77 26.76 16.12
CA ASP A 318 -4.93 27.45 15.13
C ASP A 318 -3.58 26.77 14.87
N GLY A 319 -2.90 26.27 15.90
CA GLY A 319 -1.60 25.61 15.77
C GLY A 319 -1.63 24.24 15.09
N ASP A 320 -2.80 23.65 14.89
CA ASP A 320 -2.95 22.27 14.39
C ASP A 320 -3.48 22.16 12.95
N ILE A 321 -3.73 23.30 12.27
CA ILE A 321 -4.29 23.30 10.90
C ILE A 321 -3.42 22.51 9.92
N ALA A 322 -2.09 22.66 9.96
CA ALA A 322 -1.19 21.94 9.08
C ALA A 322 -1.26 20.42 9.35
N LYS A 323 -1.30 20.00 10.61
CA LYS A 323 -1.41 18.61 11.04
C LYS A 323 -2.77 18.02 10.67
N TYR A 324 -3.84 18.81 10.81
CA TYR A 324 -5.19 18.43 10.38
C TYR A 324 -5.24 18.17 8.87
N LEU A 325 -4.78 19.12 8.04
CA LEU A 325 -4.75 18.97 6.58
C LEU A 325 -3.87 17.80 6.13
N TYR A 326 -2.73 17.58 6.80
CA TYR A 326 -1.87 16.43 6.54
C TYR A 326 -2.54 15.10 6.95
N GLY A 327 -3.31 15.08 8.02
CA GLY A 327 -4.11 13.95 8.44
C GLY A 327 -5.21 13.60 7.43
N VAL A 328 -5.90 14.63 6.91
CA VAL A 328 -6.89 14.47 5.82
C VAL A 328 -6.24 13.92 4.56
N TYR A 329 -5.06 14.46 4.16
CA TYR A 329 -4.28 13.92 3.04
C TYR A 329 -3.95 12.44 3.22
N GLY A 330 -3.46 12.04 4.40
CA GLY A 330 -3.16 10.63 4.70
C GLY A 330 -4.39 9.73 4.60
N THR A 331 -5.58 10.24 4.92
CA THR A 331 -6.84 9.50 4.75
C THR A 331 -7.16 9.26 3.28
N VAL A 332 -6.92 10.24 2.42
CA VAL A 332 -7.10 10.10 0.96
C VAL A 332 -6.14 9.09 0.36
N LEU A 333 -4.89 9.01 0.87
CA LEU A 333 -3.91 8.02 0.42
C LEU A 333 -4.40 6.58 0.58
N ASP A 334 -5.23 6.30 1.58
CA ASP A 334 -5.79 4.98 1.81
C ASP A 334 -6.65 4.53 0.62
N PHE A 335 -7.48 5.42 0.07
CA PHE A 335 -8.30 5.15 -1.11
C PHE A 335 -7.47 5.11 -2.40
N LYS A 336 -6.59 6.09 -2.58
CA LYS A 336 -5.71 6.17 -3.76
C LYS A 336 -4.93 4.86 -3.96
N ASN A 337 -4.43 4.25 -2.89
CA ASN A 337 -3.58 3.07 -2.98
C ASN A 337 -4.35 1.76 -3.24
N LEU A 338 -5.68 1.75 -3.17
CA LEU A 338 -6.47 0.54 -3.40
C LEU A 338 -6.27 -0.01 -4.82
N VAL A 339 -6.39 0.85 -5.83
CA VAL A 339 -6.31 0.42 -7.23
C VAL A 339 -4.91 -0.05 -7.63
N PRO A 340 -3.82 0.69 -7.35
CA PRO A 340 -2.46 0.23 -7.60
C PRO A 340 -2.13 -1.09 -6.92
N THR A 341 -2.63 -1.34 -5.70
CA THR A 341 -2.40 -2.60 -4.99
C THR A 341 -2.99 -3.80 -5.73
N ILE A 342 -4.17 -3.65 -6.32
CA ILE A 342 -4.79 -4.72 -7.13
C ILE A 342 -3.96 -4.97 -8.40
N THR A 343 -3.57 -3.92 -9.11
CA THR A 343 -2.86 -4.03 -10.39
C THR A 343 -1.41 -4.47 -10.23
N MET A 344 -0.79 -4.25 -9.08
CA MET A 344 0.57 -4.72 -8.77
C MET A 344 0.70 -6.24 -8.95
N THR A 345 -0.31 -7.03 -8.58
CA THR A 345 -0.30 -8.49 -8.72
C THR A 345 -0.25 -8.95 -10.17
N LEU A 346 -0.86 -8.18 -11.08
CA LEU A 346 -0.83 -8.45 -12.53
C LEU A 346 0.59 -8.28 -13.08
N GLY A 347 1.30 -7.24 -12.65
CA GLY A 347 2.68 -7.00 -13.05
C GLY A 347 3.61 -8.14 -12.66
N VAL A 348 3.48 -8.66 -11.43
CA VAL A 348 4.29 -9.79 -10.94
C VAL A 348 4.01 -11.06 -11.76
N SER A 349 2.76 -11.34 -12.09
CA SER A 349 2.37 -12.53 -12.87
C SER A 349 2.88 -12.50 -14.31
N ALA A 350 3.15 -11.32 -14.85
CA ALA A 350 3.66 -11.13 -16.21
C ALA A 350 5.17 -11.40 -16.36
N ILE A 351 5.94 -11.32 -15.26
CA ILE A 351 7.41 -11.46 -15.31
C ILE A 351 7.88 -12.75 -15.98
N PRO A 352 7.37 -13.96 -15.62
CA PRO A 352 7.84 -15.19 -16.25
C PRO A 352 7.54 -15.26 -17.74
N ALA A 353 6.34 -14.85 -18.16
CA ALA A 353 5.91 -14.86 -19.56
C ALA A 353 6.76 -13.89 -20.40
N MET A 354 7.00 -12.68 -19.87
CA MET A 354 7.82 -11.67 -20.53
C MET A 354 9.29 -12.10 -20.64
N SER A 355 9.87 -12.65 -19.57
CA SER A 355 11.26 -13.14 -19.56
C SER A 355 11.46 -14.29 -20.55
N ALA A 356 10.52 -15.24 -20.63
CA ALA A 356 10.59 -16.35 -21.59
C ALA A 356 10.45 -15.86 -23.04
N ALA A 357 9.52 -14.94 -23.31
CA ALA A 357 9.34 -14.34 -24.62
C ALA A 357 10.58 -13.53 -25.06
N TRP A 358 11.20 -12.81 -24.12
CA TRP A 358 12.43 -12.04 -24.37
C TRP A 358 13.63 -12.94 -24.63
N ALA A 359 13.83 -13.99 -23.85
CA ALA A 359 14.92 -14.96 -24.04
C ALA A 359 14.86 -15.66 -25.42
N THR A 360 13.65 -15.93 -25.91
CA THR A 360 13.43 -16.55 -27.23
C THR A 360 13.32 -15.53 -28.37
N GLN A 361 13.48 -14.24 -28.11
CA GLN A 361 13.34 -13.13 -29.06
C GLN A 361 12.03 -13.18 -29.87
N ASN A 362 10.97 -13.76 -29.31
CA ASN A 362 9.69 -13.90 -29.96
C ASN A 362 8.86 -12.61 -29.90
N LYS A 363 8.99 -11.77 -30.92
CA LYS A 363 8.33 -10.45 -30.98
C LYS A 363 6.81 -10.53 -30.83
N ARG A 364 6.15 -11.57 -31.36
CA ARG A 364 4.69 -11.73 -31.21
C ARG A 364 4.30 -11.98 -29.76
N LYS A 365 5.00 -12.88 -29.06
CA LYS A 365 4.75 -13.15 -27.64
C LYS A 365 5.07 -11.94 -26.76
N ILE A 366 6.15 -11.20 -27.06
CA ILE A 366 6.49 -9.96 -26.36
C ILE A 366 5.35 -8.94 -26.53
N LYS A 367 4.87 -8.74 -27.77
CA LYS A 367 3.76 -7.82 -28.06
C LYS A 367 2.50 -8.20 -27.27
N VAL A 368 2.07 -9.44 -27.35
CA VAL A 368 0.90 -9.96 -26.61
C VAL A 368 1.07 -9.74 -25.11
N SER A 369 2.24 -10.07 -24.54
CA SER A 369 2.47 -9.87 -23.09
C SER A 369 2.38 -8.40 -22.68
N VAL A 370 2.99 -7.48 -23.45
CA VAL A 370 2.94 -6.04 -23.15
C VAL A 370 1.52 -5.50 -23.27
N GLU A 371 0.84 -5.80 -24.39
CA GLU A 371 -0.52 -5.30 -24.64
C GLU A 371 -1.53 -5.84 -23.63
N SER A 372 -1.51 -7.14 -23.33
CA SER A 372 -2.42 -7.74 -22.36
C SER A 372 -2.23 -7.19 -20.95
N VAL A 373 -0.99 -7.06 -20.48
CA VAL A 373 -0.72 -6.52 -19.14
C VAL A 373 -1.17 -5.08 -19.03
N LEU A 374 -0.85 -4.24 -20.01
CA LEU A 374 -1.29 -2.84 -20.04
C LEU A 374 -2.82 -2.74 -20.13
N ARG A 375 -3.44 -3.52 -21.02
CA ARG A 375 -4.91 -3.52 -21.20
C ARG A 375 -5.63 -3.96 -19.95
N VAL A 376 -5.26 -5.09 -19.34
CA VAL A 376 -5.91 -5.57 -18.11
C VAL A 376 -5.72 -4.58 -16.96
N THR A 377 -4.54 -3.95 -16.86
CA THR A 377 -4.32 -2.88 -15.89
C THR A 377 -5.26 -1.69 -16.13
N MET A 378 -5.42 -1.24 -17.38
CA MET A 378 -6.33 -0.15 -17.73
C MET A 378 -7.79 -0.51 -17.52
N LEU A 379 -8.18 -1.75 -17.84
CA LEU A 379 -9.53 -2.27 -17.63
C LEU A 379 -9.97 -2.25 -16.17
N ILE A 380 -9.03 -2.33 -15.24
CA ILE A 380 -9.31 -2.25 -13.79
C ILE A 380 -9.16 -0.81 -13.30
N SER A 381 -8.07 -0.14 -13.67
CA SER A 381 -7.71 1.15 -13.06
C SER A 381 -8.53 2.33 -13.54
N LEU A 382 -8.96 2.33 -14.81
CA LEU A 382 -9.77 3.44 -15.35
C LEU A 382 -11.17 3.50 -14.73
N PRO A 383 -11.99 2.42 -14.74
CA PRO A 383 -13.33 2.50 -14.13
C PRO A 383 -13.28 2.72 -12.63
N ALA A 384 -12.33 2.09 -11.93
CA ALA A 384 -12.14 2.32 -10.50
C ALA A 384 -11.73 3.76 -10.21
N GLY A 385 -10.82 4.33 -11.02
CA GLY A 385 -10.37 5.71 -10.89
C GLY A 385 -11.47 6.73 -11.15
N PHE A 386 -12.14 6.64 -12.31
CA PHE A 386 -13.25 7.55 -12.64
C PHE A 386 -14.43 7.39 -11.68
N GLY A 387 -14.70 6.15 -11.22
CA GLY A 387 -15.69 5.89 -10.18
C GLY A 387 -15.34 6.60 -8.87
N MET A 388 -14.07 6.48 -8.41
CA MET A 388 -13.60 7.20 -7.22
C MET A 388 -13.62 8.72 -7.40
N ALA A 389 -13.35 9.24 -8.60
CA ALA A 389 -13.42 10.66 -8.86
C ALA A 389 -14.87 11.16 -8.76
N LEU A 390 -15.78 10.64 -9.57
CA LEU A 390 -17.14 11.15 -9.65
C LEU A 390 -17.99 10.85 -8.41
N LEU A 391 -17.69 9.79 -7.68
CA LEU A 391 -18.33 9.43 -6.41
C LEU A 391 -17.49 9.78 -5.17
N SER A 392 -16.49 10.65 -5.29
CA SER A 392 -15.54 10.97 -4.20
C SER A 392 -16.26 11.43 -2.92
N THR A 393 -17.18 12.37 -3.03
CA THR A 393 -17.98 12.87 -1.90
C THR A 393 -18.86 11.77 -1.31
N GLN A 394 -19.55 11.01 -2.15
CA GLN A 394 -20.46 9.93 -1.72
C GLN A 394 -19.71 8.81 -1.00
N ILE A 395 -18.56 8.39 -1.53
CA ILE A 395 -17.71 7.35 -0.94
C ILE A 395 -17.17 7.82 0.42
N LEU A 396 -16.67 9.05 0.50
CA LEU A 396 -16.14 9.58 1.76
C LEU A 396 -17.25 9.87 2.78
N THR A 397 -18.42 10.31 2.34
CA THR A 397 -19.59 10.46 3.22
C THR A 397 -20.08 9.09 3.73
N LEU A 398 -20.06 8.05 2.90
CA LEU A 398 -20.41 6.70 3.32
C LEU A 398 -19.48 6.20 4.43
N VAL A 399 -18.18 6.47 4.33
CA VAL A 399 -17.16 5.94 5.25
C VAL A 399 -16.98 6.83 6.49
N TYR A 400 -16.98 8.14 6.31
CA TYR A 400 -16.62 9.10 7.37
C TYR A 400 -17.74 10.09 7.74
N GLY A 401 -18.83 10.17 6.96
CA GLY A 401 -19.89 11.16 7.17
C GLY A 401 -20.54 11.10 8.55
N GLY A 402 -20.63 9.90 9.14
CA GLY A 402 -21.19 9.72 10.48
C GLY A 402 -20.22 9.95 11.62
N THR A 403 -18.92 9.85 11.37
CA THR A 403 -17.89 9.93 12.42
C THR A 403 -17.04 11.19 12.34
N ARG A 404 -16.71 11.63 11.12
CA ARG A 404 -15.81 12.75 10.83
C ARG A 404 -16.28 13.55 9.60
N PRO A 405 -17.44 14.19 9.64
CA PRO A 405 -17.99 14.92 8.50
C PRO A 405 -17.12 16.09 8.04
N SER A 406 -16.33 16.68 8.94
CA SER A 406 -15.42 17.80 8.65
C SER A 406 -14.35 17.49 7.59
N LEU A 407 -13.87 16.24 7.50
CA LEU A 407 -12.85 15.87 6.52
C LEU A 407 -13.43 15.70 5.10
N VAL A 408 -14.72 15.40 4.96
CA VAL A 408 -15.32 15.00 3.68
C VAL A 408 -15.16 16.05 2.58
N PRO A 409 -15.42 17.35 2.79
CA PRO A 409 -15.25 18.36 1.74
C PRO A 409 -13.83 18.43 1.20
N ILE A 410 -12.83 18.45 2.10
CA ILE A 410 -11.41 18.59 1.75
C ILE A 410 -10.90 17.31 1.09
N ALA A 411 -11.20 16.16 1.68
CA ALA A 411 -10.76 14.85 1.19
C ALA A 411 -11.39 14.51 -0.17
N SER A 412 -12.66 14.90 -0.42
CA SER A 412 -13.34 14.60 -1.68
C SER A 412 -12.72 15.31 -2.87
N GLU A 413 -12.27 16.56 -2.71
CA GLU A 413 -11.56 17.28 -3.77
C GLU A 413 -10.21 16.61 -4.11
N MET A 414 -9.45 16.21 -3.09
CA MET A 414 -8.19 15.48 -3.31
C MET A 414 -8.41 14.10 -3.93
N LEU A 415 -9.45 13.38 -3.48
CA LEU A 415 -9.80 12.07 -4.03
C LEU A 415 -10.29 12.17 -5.47
N PHE A 416 -11.03 13.22 -5.82
CA PHE A 416 -11.42 13.52 -7.19
C PHE A 416 -10.19 13.65 -8.10
N ILE A 417 -9.21 14.46 -7.70
CA ILE A 417 -7.97 14.67 -8.47
C ILE A 417 -7.20 13.34 -8.62
N TYR A 418 -7.02 12.58 -7.53
CA TYR A 418 -6.35 11.28 -7.59
C TYR A 418 -7.11 10.28 -8.46
N GLY A 419 -8.44 10.22 -8.35
CA GLY A 419 -9.28 9.29 -9.09
C GLY A 419 -9.12 9.44 -10.60
N LEU A 420 -9.07 10.69 -11.11
CA LEU A 420 -8.88 10.96 -12.54
C LEU A 420 -7.57 10.37 -13.11
N PHE A 421 -6.53 10.26 -12.30
CA PHE A 421 -5.18 9.92 -12.76
C PHE A 421 -4.57 8.68 -12.07
N VAL A 422 -5.34 7.96 -11.24
CA VAL A 422 -4.84 6.77 -10.53
C VAL A 422 -4.33 5.68 -11.47
N PHE A 423 -4.79 5.65 -12.72
CA PHE A 423 -4.31 4.72 -13.74
C PHE A 423 -2.80 4.88 -14.01
N LEU A 424 -2.24 6.09 -13.93
CA LEU A 424 -0.80 6.30 -14.05
C LEU A 424 -0.03 5.54 -12.97
N MET A 425 -0.50 5.65 -11.71
CA MET A 425 0.11 4.92 -10.59
C MET A 425 -0.04 3.41 -10.75
N SER A 426 -1.20 2.97 -11.24
CA SER A 426 -1.53 1.56 -11.43
C SER A 426 -0.70 0.89 -12.52
N VAL A 427 -0.33 1.61 -13.56
CA VAL A 427 0.46 1.11 -14.71
C VAL A 427 1.96 1.12 -14.42
N SER A 428 2.44 1.98 -13.52
CA SER A 428 3.86 2.10 -13.20
C SER A 428 4.49 0.76 -12.80
N THR A 429 3.92 0.06 -11.81
CA THR A 429 4.47 -1.22 -11.33
C THR A 429 4.52 -2.31 -12.41
N PRO A 430 3.47 -2.57 -13.21
CA PRO A 430 3.53 -3.49 -14.34
C PRO A 430 4.63 -3.16 -15.36
N ILE A 431 4.81 -1.90 -15.73
CA ILE A 431 5.87 -1.49 -16.68
C ILE A 431 7.26 -1.71 -16.06
N THR A 432 7.45 -1.31 -14.80
CA THR A 432 8.68 -1.58 -14.03
C THR A 432 9.02 -3.08 -14.06
N ASN A 433 8.06 -3.96 -13.77
CA ASN A 433 8.25 -5.40 -13.77
C ASN A 433 8.61 -5.95 -15.16
N MET A 434 8.00 -5.44 -16.22
CA MET A 434 8.34 -5.81 -17.60
C MET A 434 9.77 -5.36 -17.97
N LEU A 435 10.19 -4.15 -17.57
CA LEU A 435 11.57 -3.68 -17.78
C LEU A 435 12.59 -4.54 -17.02
N GLN A 436 12.29 -4.91 -15.78
CA GLN A 436 13.13 -5.84 -15.01
C GLN A 436 13.20 -7.23 -15.65
N ALA A 437 12.10 -7.73 -16.21
CA ALA A 437 12.04 -9.02 -16.89
C ALA A 437 12.92 -9.08 -18.16
N ILE A 438 13.13 -7.96 -18.85
CA ILE A 438 14.04 -7.85 -20.00
C ILE A 438 15.47 -7.43 -19.61
N GLY A 439 15.78 -7.39 -18.30
CA GLY A 439 17.12 -7.08 -17.80
C GLY A 439 17.46 -5.58 -17.70
N ARG A 440 16.46 -4.68 -17.81
CA ARG A 440 16.65 -3.23 -17.77
C ARG A 440 16.20 -2.63 -16.43
N SER A 441 16.73 -3.18 -15.33
CA SER A 441 16.46 -2.68 -13.97
C SER A 441 17.00 -1.27 -13.69
N ASP A 442 17.90 -0.76 -14.54
CA ASP A 442 18.41 0.61 -14.45
C ASP A 442 17.37 1.69 -14.80
N VAL A 443 16.41 1.34 -15.66
CA VAL A 443 15.41 2.29 -16.19
C VAL A 443 14.43 2.75 -15.12
N PRO A 444 13.77 1.86 -14.34
CA PRO A 444 12.90 2.27 -13.25
C PRO A 444 13.60 3.16 -12.22
N VAL A 445 14.86 2.86 -11.89
CA VAL A 445 15.65 3.68 -10.96
C VAL A 445 15.78 5.11 -11.46
N LYS A 446 16.16 5.29 -12.73
CA LYS A 446 16.30 6.61 -13.36
C LYS A 446 14.96 7.35 -13.46
N ALA A 447 13.90 6.62 -13.85
CA ALA A 447 12.54 7.15 -13.92
C ALA A 447 12.06 7.68 -12.57
N MET A 448 12.30 6.93 -11.50
CA MET A 448 11.89 7.30 -10.14
C MET A 448 12.67 8.50 -9.60
N ILE A 449 13.97 8.59 -9.89
CA ILE A 449 14.76 9.77 -9.52
C ILE A 449 14.22 11.00 -10.23
N ALA A 450 13.96 10.93 -11.55
CA ALA A 450 13.38 12.02 -12.30
C ALA A 450 12.00 12.42 -11.77
N GLY A 451 11.13 11.43 -11.51
CA GLY A 451 9.81 11.65 -10.91
C GLY A 451 9.89 12.29 -9.52
N ALA A 452 10.83 11.83 -8.67
CA ALA A 452 11.04 12.39 -7.34
C ALA A 452 11.46 13.87 -7.38
N ILE A 453 12.33 14.25 -8.31
CA ILE A 453 12.72 15.66 -8.52
C ILE A 453 11.52 16.51 -8.95
N VAL A 454 10.72 16.02 -9.91
CA VAL A 454 9.50 16.70 -10.35
C VAL A 454 8.52 16.85 -9.21
N LYS A 455 8.35 15.82 -8.39
CA LYS A 455 7.47 15.84 -7.22
C LYS A 455 7.93 16.85 -6.18
N LEU A 456 9.22 16.87 -5.88
CA LEU A 456 9.79 17.83 -4.94
C LEU A 456 9.52 19.27 -5.37
N ILE A 457 9.80 19.59 -6.63
CA ILE A 457 9.58 20.93 -7.21
C ILE A 457 8.09 21.29 -7.20
N SER A 458 7.23 20.36 -7.66
CA SER A 458 5.78 20.58 -7.71
C SER A 458 5.18 20.79 -6.33
N ASN A 459 5.55 19.96 -5.34
CA ASN A 459 5.09 20.12 -3.96
C ASN A 459 5.56 21.46 -3.38
N PHE A 460 6.82 21.83 -3.62
CA PHE A 460 7.36 23.08 -3.12
C PHE A 460 6.59 24.32 -3.64
N ILE A 461 6.24 24.33 -4.92
CA ILE A 461 5.52 25.44 -5.56
C ILE A 461 4.03 25.42 -5.22
N LEU A 462 3.36 24.25 -5.42
CA LEU A 462 1.90 24.16 -5.32
C LEU A 462 1.41 24.21 -3.88
N ILE A 463 2.05 23.47 -2.98
CA ILE A 463 1.61 23.42 -1.58
C ILE A 463 1.98 24.72 -0.85
N GLY A 464 3.11 25.33 -1.20
CA GLY A 464 3.51 26.62 -0.65
C GLY A 464 2.67 27.82 -1.13
N ASN A 465 1.78 27.62 -2.09
CA ASN A 465 0.83 28.64 -2.51
C ASN A 465 -0.44 28.55 -1.63
N PRO A 466 -0.78 29.60 -0.84
CA PRO A 466 -1.93 29.58 0.06
C PRO A 466 -3.27 29.23 -0.60
N SER A 467 -3.47 29.61 -1.88
CA SER A 467 -4.73 29.32 -2.61
C SER A 467 -4.84 27.89 -3.14
N VAL A 468 -3.74 27.13 -3.19
CA VAL A 468 -3.71 25.73 -3.64
C VAL A 468 -3.49 24.79 -2.44
N ASN A 469 -2.48 25.09 -1.63
CA ASN A 469 -2.07 24.39 -0.39
C ASN A 469 -2.13 22.86 -0.48
N VAL A 470 -2.80 22.13 0.42
CA VAL A 470 -2.82 20.66 0.46
C VAL A 470 -3.34 20.02 -0.84
N LYS A 471 -4.19 20.71 -1.61
CA LYS A 471 -4.70 20.24 -2.92
C LYS A 471 -3.58 20.11 -3.96
N GLY A 472 -2.45 20.76 -3.76
CA GLY A 472 -1.25 20.64 -4.58
C GLY A 472 -0.57 19.27 -4.49
N ALA A 473 -0.72 18.54 -3.39
CA ALA A 473 -0.07 17.25 -3.16
C ALA A 473 -0.54 16.13 -4.15
N PRO A 474 -1.84 15.97 -4.44
CA PRO A 474 -2.30 15.10 -5.53
C PRO A 474 -1.69 15.46 -6.88
N ILE A 475 -1.64 16.74 -7.23
CA ILE A 475 -1.11 17.22 -8.51
C ILE A 475 0.38 16.90 -8.62
N GLY A 476 1.18 17.17 -7.58
CA GLY A 476 2.59 16.80 -7.53
C GLY A 476 2.83 15.28 -7.70
N SER A 477 1.98 14.45 -7.09
CA SER A 477 2.04 13.00 -7.27
C SER A 477 1.72 12.57 -8.70
N ILE A 478 0.72 13.17 -9.33
CA ILE A 478 0.33 12.88 -10.72
C ILE A 478 1.47 13.25 -11.68
N LEU A 479 2.07 14.42 -11.54
CA LEU A 479 3.21 14.86 -12.35
C LEU A 479 4.40 13.90 -12.19
N CYS A 480 4.69 13.48 -10.97
CA CYS A 480 5.72 12.48 -10.69
C CYS A 480 5.47 11.17 -11.47
N TYR A 481 4.28 10.59 -11.34
CA TYR A 481 3.96 9.33 -12.01
C TYR A 481 3.82 9.49 -13.53
N ALA A 482 3.40 10.65 -14.03
CA ALA A 482 3.41 10.94 -15.46
C ALA A 482 4.83 10.89 -16.04
N VAL A 483 5.82 11.45 -15.34
CA VAL A 483 7.24 11.36 -15.73
C VAL A 483 7.75 9.94 -15.64
N ILE A 484 7.47 9.22 -14.54
CA ILE A 484 7.92 7.83 -14.35
C ILE A 484 7.37 6.95 -15.47
N VAL A 485 6.05 6.92 -15.64
CA VAL A 485 5.36 6.08 -16.63
C VAL A 485 5.74 6.47 -18.05
N GLY A 486 5.82 7.77 -18.34
CA GLY A 486 6.22 8.26 -19.66
C GLY A 486 7.62 7.80 -20.04
N TYR A 487 8.60 7.95 -19.14
CA TYR A 487 9.97 7.50 -19.39
C TYR A 487 10.09 5.97 -19.48
N GLU A 488 9.49 5.25 -18.54
CA GLU A 488 9.52 3.77 -18.53
C GLU A 488 8.85 3.19 -19.78
N LEU A 489 7.67 3.69 -20.15
CA LEU A 489 6.95 3.23 -21.34
C LEU A 489 7.72 3.55 -22.62
N PHE A 490 8.28 4.76 -22.72
CA PHE A 490 9.12 5.14 -23.86
C PHE A 490 10.29 4.18 -24.03
N VAL A 491 11.03 3.87 -22.96
CA VAL A 491 12.17 2.95 -23.02
C VAL A 491 11.72 1.52 -23.32
N LEU A 492 10.62 1.04 -22.70
CA LEU A 492 10.07 -0.29 -22.96
C LEU A 492 9.72 -0.46 -24.45
N LEU A 493 9.00 0.49 -25.03
CA LEU A 493 8.59 0.44 -26.44
C LEU A 493 9.79 0.55 -27.39
N ARG A 494 10.76 1.40 -27.06
CA ARG A 494 12.00 1.53 -27.85
C ARG A 494 12.83 0.25 -27.81
N GLN A 495 12.98 -0.38 -26.65
CA GLN A 495 13.78 -1.58 -26.46
C GLN A 495 13.14 -2.81 -27.13
N THR A 496 11.83 -2.92 -27.02
CA THR A 496 11.07 -4.03 -27.63
C THR A 496 10.78 -3.79 -29.11
N ARG A 497 10.95 -2.57 -29.60
CA ARG A 497 10.58 -2.11 -30.96
C ARG A 497 9.12 -2.43 -31.30
N LEU A 498 8.23 -2.30 -30.31
CA LEU A 498 6.80 -2.56 -30.46
C LEU A 498 6.03 -1.27 -30.72
N ARG A 499 4.93 -1.42 -31.46
CA ARG A 499 3.86 -0.42 -31.56
C ARG A 499 2.60 -1.09 -31.02
N PRO A 500 2.25 -0.86 -29.75
CA PRO A 500 1.02 -1.41 -29.19
C PRO A 500 -0.20 -0.76 -29.82
N ASP A 501 -1.30 -1.51 -29.85
CA ASP A 501 -2.59 -0.98 -30.25
C ASP A 501 -3.17 -0.10 -29.14
N PHE A 502 -2.86 1.20 -29.18
CA PHE A 502 -3.35 2.18 -28.20
C PHE A 502 -4.88 2.27 -28.15
N VAL A 503 -5.57 2.00 -29.26
CA VAL A 503 -7.04 2.04 -29.29
C VAL A 503 -7.60 0.93 -28.41
N SER A 504 -7.09 -0.28 -28.58
CA SER A 504 -7.55 -1.45 -27.83
C SER A 504 -7.07 -1.42 -26.37
N VAL A 505 -5.85 -0.91 -26.11
CA VAL A 505 -5.24 -0.92 -24.77
C VAL A 505 -5.76 0.23 -23.90
N PHE A 506 -6.00 1.42 -24.48
CA PHE A 506 -6.32 2.61 -23.70
C PHE A 506 -7.69 3.22 -24.06
N ILE A 507 -7.95 3.51 -25.35
CA ILE A 507 -9.13 4.31 -25.74
C ILE A 507 -10.43 3.57 -25.43
N LYS A 508 -10.55 2.29 -25.80
CA LYS A 508 -11.77 1.50 -25.51
C LYS A 508 -12.05 1.40 -24.01
N PRO A 509 -11.09 0.98 -23.14
CA PRO A 509 -11.30 0.99 -21.70
C PRO A 509 -11.64 2.37 -21.14
N PHE A 510 -11.01 3.44 -21.65
CA PHE A 510 -11.25 4.81 -21.23
C PHE A 510 -12.69 5.24 -21.50
N VAL A 511 -13.19 5.04 -22.71
CA VAL A 511 -14.59 5.40 -23.06
C VAL A 511 -15.59 4.61 -22.21
N CYS A 512 -15.37 3.30 -22.06
CA CYS A 512 -16.21 2.46 -21.20
C CYS A 512 -16.20 2.95 -19.74
N ALA A 513 -15.03 3.35 -19.22
CA ALA A 513 -14.88 3.82 -17.85
C ALA A 513 -15.57 5.17 -17.63
N VAL A 514 -15.47 6.10 -18.57
CA VAL A 514 -16.17 7.39 -18.49
C VAL A 514 -17.70 7.20 -18.50
N LEU A 515 -18.21 6.37 -19.41
CA LEU A 515 -19.66 6.08 -19.49
C LEU A 515 -20.18 5.41 -18.22
N CYS A 516 -19.42 4.44 -17.69
CA CYS A 516 -19.73 3.76 -16.45
C CYS A 516 -19.76 4.74 -15.25
N ALA A 517 -18.76 5.60 -15.13
CA ALA A 517 -18.66 6.56 -14.04
C ALA A 517 -19.74 7.65 -14.12
N ALA A 518 -20.09 8.10 -15.33
CA ALA A 518 -21.20 9.02 -15.55
C ALA A 518 -22.55 8.38 -15.17
N ALA A 519 -22.76 7.12 -15.53
CA ALA A 519 -23.96 6.37 -15.13
C ALA A 519 -24.03 6.21 -13.60
N ALA A 520 -22.93 5.87 -12.96
CA ALA A 520 -22.86 5.77 -11.50
C ALA A 520 -23.18 7.09 -10.80
N TRP A 521 -22.62 8.19 -11.28
CA TRP A 521 -22.88 9.53 -10.75
C TRP A 521 -24.36 9.91 -10.89
N ALA A 522 -24.96 9.68 -12.07
CA ALA A 522 -26.37 9.96 -12.32
C ALA A 522 -27.27 9.12 -11.41
N VAL A 523 -27.03 7.81 -11.31
CA VAL A 523 -27.79 6.89 -10.46
C VAL A 523 -27.67 7.27 -8.99
N SER A 524 -26.45 7.58 -8.52
CA SER A 524 -26.23 8.03 -7.15
C SER A 524 -27.03 9.30 -6.84
N GLY A 525 -26.99 10.31 -7.73
CA GLY A 525 -27.72 11.56 -7.54
C GLY A 525 -29.24 11.39 -7.55
N LEU A 526 -29.77 10.57 -8.46
CA LEU A 526 -31.19 10.30 -8.55
C LEU A 526 -31.73 9.53 -7.33
N LEU A 527 -31.02 8.44 -6.95
CA LEU A 527 -31.42 7.63 -5.81
C LEU A 527 -31.29 8.40 -4.49
N TYR A 528 -30.24 9.19 -4.33
CA TYR A 528 -30.07 10.01 -3.13
C TYR A 528 -31.23 10.99 -2.96
N ARG A 529 -31.64 11.71 -4.03
CA ARG A 529 -32.78 12.64 -4.00
C ARG A 529 -34.09 11.92 -3.69
N ALA A 530 -34.31 10.72 -4.23
CA ALA A 530 -35.50 9.93 -3.99
C ALA A 530 -35.58 9.39 -2.54
N LEU A 531 -34.47 9.00 -1.97
CA LEU A 531 -34.42 8.30 -0.68
C LEU A 531 -34.16 9.22 0.53
N ALA A 532 -33.59 10.42 0.32
CA ALA A 532 -33.21 11.32 1.41
C ALA A 532 -34.39 11.74 2.30
N GLY A 533 -35.60 11.90 1.72
CA GLY A 533 -36.82 12.20 2.45
C GLY A 533 -37.43 10.99 3.19
N MET A 534 -37.06 9.76 2.80
CA MET A 534 -37.67 8.53 3.32
C MET A 534 -36.88 7.90 4.47
N MET A 535 -35.54 7.92 4.41
CA MET A 535 -34.69 7.17 5.35
C MET A 535 -33.55 7.98 5.97
N GLY A 536 -33.56 9.31 5.82
CA GLY A 536 -32.51 10.19 6.32
C GLY A 536 -31.28 10.25 5.41
N MET A 537 -30.56 11.38 5.46
CA MET A 537 -29.48 11.71 4.51
C MET A 537 -28.34 10.70 4.47
N MET A 538 -27.92 10.18 5.63
CA MET A 538 -26.77 9.26 5.71
C MET A 538 -27.11 7.88 5.13
N MET A 539 -28.28 7.32 5.48
CA MET A 539 -28.71 6.03 4.97
C MET A 539 -29.04 6.11 3.47
N ALA A 540 -29.67 7.20 3.03
CA ALA A 540 -29.93 7.47 1.63
C ALA A 540 -28.63 7.53 0.81
N ASN A 541 -27.59 8.21 1.32
CA ASN A 541 -26.28 8.24 0.68
C ASN A 541 -25.66 6.83 0.61
N ALA A 542 -25.74 6.04 1.69
CA ALA A 542 -25.20 4.69 1.71
C ALA A 542 -25.84 3.79 0.66
N VAL A 543 -27.17 3.74 0.62
CA VAL A 543 -27.91 2.93 -0.35
C VAL A 543 -27.67 3.42 -1.79
N ALA A 544 -27.72 4.74 -2.01
CA ALA A 544 -27.48 5.32 -3.33
C ALA A 544 -26.07 5.04 -3.84
N THR A 545 -25.05 5.15 -2.98
CA THR A 545 -23.65 4.89 -3.36
C THR A 545 -23.42 3.43 -3.70
N VAL A 546 -23.90 2.49 -2.86
CA VAL A 546 -23.74 1.06 -3.13
C VAL A 546 -24.49 0.66 -4.41
N ALA A 547 -25.73 1.13 -4.60
CA ALA A 547 -26.48 0.87 -5.82
C ALA A 547 -25.79 1.45 -7.06
N ALA A 548 -25.25 2.66 -6.96
CA ALA A 548 -24.48 3.28 -8.05
C ALA A 548 -23.24 2.46 -8.42
N ILE A 549 -22.51 1.92 -7.45
CA ILE A 549 -21.35 1.05 -7.72
C ILE A 549 -21.78 -0.23 -8.44
N VAL A 550 -22.88 -0.86 -8.02
CA VAL A 550 -23.41 -2.06 -8.69
C VAL A 550 -23.81 -1.75 -10.13
N VAL A 551 -24.53 -0.67 -10.35
CA VAL A 551 -24.92 -0.23 -11.70
C VAL A 551 -23.69 0.09 -12.55
N ALA A 552 -22.68 0.76 -11.97
CA ALA A 552 -21.43 1.03 -12.66
C ALA A 552 -20.75 -0.24 -13.19
N VAL A 553 -20.66 -1.28 -12.36
CA VAL A 553 -20.08 -2.57 -12.77
C VAL A 553 -20.87 -3.19 -13.93
N LEU A 554 -22.21 -3.19 -13.85
CA LEU A 554 -23.04 -3.73 -14.91
C LEU A 554 -22.90 -2.94 -16.22
N VAL A 555 -22.97 -1.62 -16.16
CA VAL A 555 -22.79 -0.74 -17.32
C VAL A 555 -21.41 -0.92 -17.92
N TYR A 556 -20.37 -1.02 -17.09
CA TYR A 556 -19.01 -1.24 -17.56
C TYR A 556 -18.85 -2.55 -18.34
N VAL A 557 -19.37 -3.65 -17.80
CA VAL A 557 -19.33 -4.97 -18.46
C VAL A 557 -20.09 -4.91 -19.78
N ILE A 558 -21.28 -4.29 -19.82
CA ILE A 558 -22.08 -4.16 -21.04
C ILE A 558 -21.29 -3.40 -22.12
N PHE A 559 -20.73 -2.23 -21.78
CA PHE A 559 -19.97 -1.45 -22.78
C PHE A 559 -18.67 -2.13 -23.20
N LEU A 560 -17.98 -2.85 -22.30
CA LEU A 560 -16.80 -3.64 -22.67
C LEU A 560 -17.13 -4.72 -23.69
N LEU A 561 -18.27 -5.38 -23.55
CA LEU A 561 -18.71 -6.39 -24.51
C LEU A 561 -19.14 -5.75 -25.84
N LEU A 562 -19.89 -4.64 -25.79
CA LEU A 562 -20.35 -3.90 -26.97
C LEU A 562 -19.16 -3.37 -27.82
N PHE A 563 -18.16 -2.79 -27.19
CA PHE A 563 -16.99 -2.24 -27.86
C PHE A 563 -15.89 -3.29 -28.13
N ARG A 564 -16.15 -4.57 -27.78
CA ARG A 564 -15.15 -5.65 -27.88
C ARG A 564 -13.84 -5.21 -27.25
N GLY A 565 -13.92 -4.72 -26.02
CA GLY A 565 -12.78 -4.23 -25.25
C GLY A 565 -11.91 -5.34 -24.64
N LEU A 566 -12.41 -6.59 -24.63
CA LEU A 566 -11.70 -7.76 -24.10
C LEU A 566 -11.17 -8.62 -25.25
N SER A 567 -9.91 -9.03 -25.15
CA SER A 567 -9.34 -10.04 -26.06
C SER A 567 -9.42 -11.44 -25.43
N LYS A 568 -9.33 -12.47 -26.26
CA LYS A 568 -9.28 -13.86 -25.79
C LYS A 568 -8.12 -14.09 -24.82
N ASP A 569 -6.95 -13.51 -25.13
CA ASP A 569 -5.75 -13.64 -24.31
C ASP A 569 -5.91 -13.03 -22.92
N ASP A 570 -6.67 -11.92 -22.79
CA ASP A 570 -6.96 -11.28 -21.50
C ASP A 570 -7.84 -12.17 -20.62
N ILE A 571 -8.84 -12.83 -21.23
CA ILE A 571 -9.76 -13.72 -20.53
C ILE A 571 -9.05 -14.99 -20.05
N LEU A 572 -8.11 -15.51 -20.84
CA LEU A 572 -7.31 -16.69 -20.47
C LEU A 572 -6.40 -16.43 -19.25
N MET A 573 -6.08 -15.17 -18.95
CA MET A 573 -5.35 -14.79 -17.73
C MET A 573 -6.23 -14.85 -16.44
N LEU A 574 -7.54 -14.90 -16.57
CA LEU A 574 -8.47 -14.95 -15.45
C LEU A 574 -8.63 -16.38 -14.92
N PRO A 575 -8.93 -16.56 -13.62
CA PRO A 575 -9.31 -17.87 -13.08
C PRO A 575 -10.52 -18.43 -13.84
N LYS A 576 -10.44 -19.68 -14.32
CA LYS A 576 -11.45 -20.33 -15.20
C LYS A 576 -11.64 -19.65 -16.57
N GLY A 577 -10.66 -18.86 -17.02
CA GLY A 577 -10.72 -18.09 -18.27
C GLY A 577 -11.07 -18.92 -19.51
N GLU A 578 -10.62 -20.18 -19.61
CA GLU A 578 -10.97 -21.06 -20.74
C GLU A 578 -12.48 -21.28 -20.91
N LYS A 579 -13.21 -21.46 -19.78
CA LYS A 579 -14.68 -21.64 -19.82
C LYS A 579 -15.37 -20.35 -20.21
N ILE A 580 -14.91 -19.23 -19.66
CA ILE A 580 -15.45 -17.89 -19.95
C ILE A 580 -15.17 -17.54 -21.42
N ALA A 581 -13.95 -17.74 -21.92
CA ALA A 581 -13.59 -17.47 -23.29
C ALA A 581 -14.44 -18.26 -24.29
N LYS A 582 -14.62 -19.57 -24.09
CA LYS A 582 -15.49 -20.41 -24.94
C LYS A 582 -16.95 -19.93 -24.95
N THR A 583 -17.46 -19.46 -23.81
CA THR A 583 -18.82 -18.94 -23.75
C THR A 583 -18.96 -17.63 -24.52
N LEU A 584 -18.03 -16.69 -24.33
CA LEU A 584 -18.06 -15.38 -25.01
C LEU A 584 -17.77 -15.49 -26.50
N GLU A 585 -16.91 -16.41 -26.93
CA GLU A 585 -16.67 -16.72 -28.35
C GLU A 585 -17.95 -17.23 -29.03
N LYS A 586 -18.72 -18.11 -28.36
CA LYS A 586 -19.99 -18.62 -28.89
C LYS A 586 -20.99 -17.51 -29.20
N TYR A 587 -20.93 -16.40 -28.47
CA TYR A 587 -21.82 -15.24 -28.67
C TYR A 587 -21.16 -14.10 -29.44
N HIS A 588 -19.97 -14.31 -30.05
CA HIS A 588 -19.21 -13.29 -30.78
C HIS A 588 -18.96 -11.98 -30.02
N LEU A 589 -18.83 -12.08 -28.67
CA LEU A 589 -18.69 -10.92 -27.77
C LEU A 589 -17.21 -10.54 -27.52
N ILE A 590 -16.26 -11.36 -27.98
CA ILE A 590 -14.81 -11.09 -27.90
C ILE A 590 -14.21 -11.13 -29.30
N GLY A 591 -13.14 -10.32 -29.48
CA GLY A 591 -12.41 -10.22 -30.73
C GLY A 591 -11.12 -11.04 -30.73
#